data_d3dbbcbfb4984484133036161d94e4d9
#
_entry.id   d3dbbcbfb4984484133036161d94e4d9
#
_cell.length_a   1.000
_cell.length_b   1.000
_cell.length_c   1.000
_cell.angle_alpha   90.00
_cell.angle_beta   90.00
_cell.angle_gamma   90.00
#
_symmetry.space_group_name_H-M   'P 1'
#
loop_
_entity.id
_entity.type
_entity.pdbx_description
1 polymer ?
#
loop_
_entity_poly.entity_id
_entity_poly.type
_entity_poly.pdbx_seq_one_letter_code
_entity_poly.pdbx_strand_id
1 'polypeptide(L)'
;METTIKQIEDMSLNAWPSHKMELYDGWILRFSYFYTHRTNSVEQFGTSTLPWKEKVPYCENVYRRLGTPAIFKISPLVSQDFDYVLENRGYSIQHITNVMTVDLASADLTAPVTDVTFTDEIPEVWINSLFDLKGTTNPVHRRVVPSMYHAILKETVCASIWYDGKIIATGLGILDRDYI
;
A
#
# COMPACT_ATOMS: atom_id res chain seq x y z
N MET A 1 -0.53 1.54 -22.09
CA MET A 1 0.22 2.00 -20.89
C MET A 1 -0.72 2.47 -19.78
N GLU A 2 -1.63 3.41 -20.00
CA GLU A 2 -2.61 3.86 -18.97
C GLU A 2 -3.45 2.73 -18.38
N THR A 3 -3.95 1.81 -19.20
CA THR A 3 -4.73 0.65 -18.73
C THR A 3 -3.92 -0.22 -17.76
N THR A 4 -2.64 -0.45 -18.05
CA THR A 4 -1.74 -1.21 -17.18
C THR A 4 -1.50 -0.51 -15.85
N ILE A 5 -1.27 0.82 -15.88
CA ILE A 5 -1.07 1.60 -14.65
C ILE A 5 -2.33 1.55 -13.79
N LYS A 6 -3.53 1.75 -14.39
CA LYS A 6 -4.78 1.65 -13.65
C LYS A 6 -4.99 0.27 -13.02
N GLN A 7 -4.66 -0.80 -13.74
CA GLN A 7 -4.73 -2.16 -13.18
C GLN A 7 -3.81 -2.33 -11.98
N ILE A 8 -2.58 -1.82 -12.06
CA ILE A 8 -1.61 -1.87 -10.95
C ILE A 8 -2.12 -1.07 -9.75
N GLU A 9 -2.72 0.11 -9.97
CA GLU A 9 -3.32 0.90 -8.90
C GLU A 9 -4.48 0.14 -8.22
N ASP A 10 -5.38 -0.47 -8.99
CA ASP A 10 -6.49 -1.28 -8.47
C ASP A 10 -5.95 -2.46 -7.63
N MET A 11 -4.95 -3.19 -8.15
CA MET A 11 -4.32 -4.31 -7.43
C MET A 11 -3.61 -3.84 -6.16
N SER A 12 -2.94 -2.70 -6.20
CA SER A 12 -2.29 -2.10 -5.03
C SER A 12 -3.29 -1.78 -3.90
N LEU A 13 -4.49 -1.31 -4.25
CA LEU A 13 -5.57 -1.05 -3.30
C LEU A 13 -6.11 -2.36 -2.69
N ASN A 14 -6.28 -3.41 -3.50
CA ASN A 14 -6.74 -4.73 -3.07
C ASN A 14 -5.71 -5.42 -2.18
N ALA A 15 -4.43 -5.31 -2.53
CA ALA A 15 -3.34 -5.96 -1.83
C ALA A 15 -3.07 -5.37 -0.44
N TRP A 16 -3.46 -4.13 -0.20
CA TRP A 16 -3.17 -3.46 1.06
C TRP A 16 -4.38 -2.67 1.58
N PRO A 17 -5.40 -3.36 2.13
CA PRO A 17 -6.63 -2.73 2.61
C PRO A 17 -6.36 -1.78 3.78
N SER A 18 -7.18 -0.72 3.88
CA SER A 18 -7.17 0.21 5.00
C SER A 18 -8.31 -0.09 5.98
N HIS A 19 -8.12 0.23 7.26
CA HIS A 19 -9.15 0.03 8.29
C HIS A 19 -10.39 0.89 8.08
N LYS A 20 -10.18 2.09 7.56
CA LYS A 20 -11.25 3.05 7.26
C LYS A 20 -11.03 3.66 5.90
N MET A 21 -12.12 3.96 5.24
CA MET A 21 -12.12 4.51 3.91
C MET A 21 -13.28 5.48 3.76
N GLU A 22 -13.06 6.58 3.07
CA GLU A 22 -14.09 7.53 2.65
C GLU A 22 -13.97 7.77 1.15
N LEU A 23 -15.09 7.69 0.44
CA LEU A 23 -15.18 8.08 -0.96
C LEU A 23 -15.66 9.53 -1.04
N TYR A 24 -14.92 10.37 -1.73
CA TYR A 24 -15.26 11.78 -1.91
C TYR A 24 -15.01 12.22 -3.35
N ASP A 25 -16.06 12.37 -4.11
CA ASP A 25 -16.06 12.86 -5.50
C ASP A 25 -14.95 12.26 -6.37
N GLY A 26 -14.93 10.91 -6.47
CA GLY A 26 -13.93 10.17 -7.24
C GLY A 26 -12.56 10.03 -6.57
N TRP A 27 -12.41 10.49 -5.34
CA TRP A 27 -11.21 10.25 -4.52
C TRP A 27 -11.49 9.26 -3.40
N ILE A 28 -10.46 8.52 -2.99
CA ILE A 28 -10.49 7.63 -1.83
C ILE A 28 -9.55 8.19 -0.78
N LEU A 29 -10.09 8.48 0.41
CA LEU A 29 -9.32 8.82 1.60
C LEU A 29 -9.17 7.56 2.43
N ARG A 30 -7.93 7.17 2.75
CA ARG A 30 -7.61 5.91 3.44
C ARG A 30 -6.97 6.17 4.79
N PHE A 31 -7.31 5.33 5.79
CA PHE A 31 -6.83 5.51 7.17
C PHE A 31 -6.49 4.17 7.81
N SER A 32 -5.27 4.02 8.31
CA SER A 32 -4.79 2.84 9.02
C SER A 32 -3.72 3.19 10.04
N TYR A 33 -4.08 4.00 11.02
CA TYR A 33 -3.23 4.36 12.16
C TYR A 33 -1.83 4.88 11.77
N PHE A 34 -1.69 5.40 10.55
CA PHE A 34 -0.44 5.95 10.00
C PHE A 34 0.75 4.98 10.00
N TYR A 35 0.48 3.68 9.88
CA TYR A 35 1.51 2.65 9.77
C TYR A 35 2.33 2.80 8.48
N THR A 36 1.66 3.02 7.35
CA THR A 36 2.31 3.30 6.06
C THR A 36 1.56 4.38 5.30
N HIS A 37 2.23 5.12 4.42
CA HIS A 37 1.57 6.09 3.54
C HIS A 37 0.57 5.41 2.59
N ARG A 38 0.84 4.19 2.13
CA ARG A 38 -0.03 3.44 1.21
C ARG A 38 -1.46 3.24 1.70
N THR A 39 -1.68 3.19 3.01
CA THR A 39 -3.00 3.01 3.63
C THR A 39 -3.46 4.25 4.39
N ASN A 40 -2.76 5.36 4.24
CA ASN A 40 -3.04 6.63 4.92
C ASN A 40 -2.82 7.80 3.96
N SER A 41 -3.34 7.67 2.76
CA SER A 41 -3.24 8.69 1.71
C SER A 41 -4.58 8.88 1.00
N VAL A 42 -4.68 10.00 0.33
CA VAL A 42 -5.74 10.31 -0.63
C VAL A 42 -5.27 9.84 -2.00
N GLU A 43 -6.10 9.06 -2.67
CA GLU A 43 -5.84 8.58 -4.02
C GLU A 43 -6.95 9.03 -4.98
N GLN A 44 -6.58 9.48 -6.17
CA GLN A 44 -7.54 9.77 -7.24
C GLN A 44 -7.91 8.44 -7.91
N PHE A 45 -9.17 8.03 -7.73
CA PHE A 45 -9.65 6.73 -8.17
C PHE A 45 -10.60 6.81 -9.36
N GLY A 46 -11.43 7.83 -9.41
CA GLY A 46 -12.48 7.99 -10.42
C GLY A 46 -12.65 9.42 -10.89
N THR A 47 -13.67 9.59 -11.71
CA THR A 47 -14.04 10.91 -12.25
C THR A 47 -14.49 11.84 -11.12
N SER A 48 -14.01 13.07 -11.18
CA SER A 48 -14.35 14.15 -10.24
C SER A 48 -15.24 15.19 -10.90
N THR A 49 -16.15 15.76 -10.12
CA THR A 49 -17.02 16.86 -10.51
C THR A 49 -16.67 18.17 -9.80
N LEU A 50 -16.06 18.10 -8.62
CA LEU A 50 -15.62 19.24 -7.84
C LEU A 50 -14.20 19.66 -8.22
N PRO A 51 -13.91 20.97 -8.19
CA PRO A 51 -12.55 21.46 -8.45
C PRO A 51 -11.60 21.16 -7.29
N TRP A 52 -10.30 21.02 -7.57
CA TRP A 52 -9.26 20.75 -6.58
C TRP A 52 -9.24 21.76 -5.43
N LYS A 53 -9.55 23.05 -5.70
CA LYS A 53 -9.62 24.11 -4.67
C LYS A 53 -10.64 23.82 -3.57
N GLU A 54 -11.62 22.96 -3.82
CA GLU A 54 -12.61 22.52 -2.83
C GLU A 54 -12.21 21.18 -2.21
N LYS A 55 -11.72 20.25 -3.01
CA LYS A 55 -11.39 18.89 -2.61
C LYS A 55 -10.17 18.83 -1.69
N VAL A 56 -9.09 19.55 -2.01
CA VAL A 56 -7.87 19.53 -1.21
C VAL A 56 -8.11 20.02 0.21
N PRO A 57 -8.75 21.21 0.45
CA PRO A 57 -9.08 21.64 1.81
C PRO A 57 -10.01 20.69 2.58
N TYR A 58 -10.92 20.03 1.88
CA TYR A 58 -11.75 19.01 2.50
C TYR A 58 -10.90 17.86 3.05
N CYS A 59 -10.03 17.26 2.21
CA CYS A 59 -9.13 16.20 2.62
C CYS A 59 -8.21 16.64 3.77
N GLU A 60 -7.61 17.82 3.68
CA GLU A 60 -6.78 18.40 4.75
C GLU A 60 -7.56 18.49 6.08
N ASN A 61 -8.83 18.90 6.03
CA ASN A 61 -9.66 18.99 7.22
C ASN A 61 -9.98 17.60 7.81
N VAL A 62 -10.25 16.60 6.97
CA VAL A 62 -10.48 15.22 7.41
C VAL A 62 -9.25 14.66 8.12
N TYR A 63 -8.06 14.78 7.51
CA TYR A 63 -6.80 14.29 8.11
C TYR A 63 -6.41 15.08 9.36
N ARG A 64 -6.64 16.39 9.40
CA ARG A 64 -6.40 17.21 10.60
C ARG A 64 -7.23 16.75 11.79
N ARG A 65 -8.49 16.36 11.58
CA ARG A 65 -9.34 15.78 12.65
C ARG A 65 -8.80 14.44 13.16
N LEU A 66 -7.99 13.75 12.37
CA LEU A 66 -7.30 12.52 12.75
C LEU A 66 -5.92 12.78 13.37
N GLY A 67 -5.53 14.05 13.52
CA GLY A 67 -4.26 14.45 14.14
C GLY A 67 -3.04 14.32 13.22
N THR A 68 -3.23 14.37 11.89
CA THR A 68 -2.13 14.19 10.93
C THR A 68 -2.32 15.09 9.71
N PRO A 69 -1.24 15.44 8.98
CA PRO A 69 -1.34 16.07 7.67
C PRO A 69 -1.96 15.12 6.64
N ALA A 70 -2.63 15.68 5.64
CA ALA A 70 -3.06 14.92 4.48
C ALA A 70 -1.85 14.52 3.62
N ILE A 71 -1.89 13.31 3.08
CA ILE A 71 -0.91 12.78 2.15
C ILE A 71 -1.65 12.49 0.84
N PHE A 72 -1.15 13.00 -0.27
CA PHE A 72 -1.72 12.72 -1.59
C PHE A 72 -0.80 11.76 -2.34
N LYS A 73 -1.35 10.66 -2.83
CA LYS A 73 -0.64 9.75 -3.73
C LYS A 73 -0.71 10.29 -5.14
N ILE A 74 0.44 10.51 -5.74
CA ILE A 74 0.56 10.95 -7.13
C ILE A 74 1.02 9.77 -7.96
N SER A 75 0.15 9.26 -8.81
CA SER A 75 0.46 8.25 -9.81
C SER A 75 0.58 8.89 -11.19
N PRO A 76 1.12 8.19 -12.20
CA PRO A 76 1.18 8.70 -13.57
C PRO A 76 -0.20 8.97 -14.22
N LEU A 77 -1.31 8.56 -13.57
CA LEU A 77 -2.68 8.87 -14.02
C LEU A 77 -3.17 10.23 -13.52
N VAL A 78 -2.47 10.83 -12.56
CA VAL A 78 -2.81 12.13 -12.00
C VAL A 78 -2.22 13.22 -12.89
N SER A 79 -3.01 14.28 -13.16
CA SER A 79 -2.52 15.42 -13.93
C SER A 79 -1.32 16.09 -13.25
N GLN A 80 -0.33 16.47 -14.02
CA GLN A 80 0.82 17.23 -13.51
C GLN A 80 0.40 18.58 -12.90
N ASP A 81 -0.68 19.19 -13.40
CA ASP A 81 -1.21 20.43 -12.84
C ASP A 81 -1.63 20.27 -11.37
N PHE A 82 -2.04 19.06 -10.97
CA PHE A 82 -2.40 18.78 -9.58
C PHE A 82 -1.17 18.81 -8.65
N ASP A 83 -0.05 18.37 -9.13
CA ASP A 83 1.22 18.42 -8.37
C ASP A 83 1.63 19.86 -8.08
N TYR A 84 1.49 20.77 -9.08
CA TYR A 84 1.68 22.22 -8.88
C TYR A 84 0.69 22.82 -7.87
N VAL A 85 -0.57 22.36 -7.88
CA VAL A 85 -1.55 22.80 -6.87
C VAL A 85 -1.11 22.42 -5.46
N LEU A 86 -0.58 21.23 -5.28
CA LEU A 86 -0.07 20.77 -3.98
C LEU A 86 1.19 21.54 -3.57
N GLU A 87 2.14 21.73 -4.48
CA GLU A 87 3.36 22.50 -4.25
C GLU A 87 3.05 23.92 -3.77
N ASN A 88 2.14 24.62 -4.47
CA ASN A 88 1.69 25.96 -4.09
C ASN A 88 0.96 26.03 -2.74
N ARG A 89 0.54 24.88 -2.20
CA ARG A 89 -0.06 24.74 -0.86
C ARG A 89 0.97 24.34 0.21
N GLY A 90 2.25 24.23 -0.15
CA GLY A 90 3.34 23.90 0.75
C GLY A 90 3.56 22.40 0.95
N TYR A 91 3.01 21.54 0.09
CA TYR A 91 3.34 20.12 0.09
C TYR A 91 4.75 19.90 -0.47
N SER A 92 5.41 18.88 0.03
CA SER A 92 6.70 18.41 -0.47
C SER A 92 6.60 16.97 -0.95
N ILE A 93 7.37 16.63 -1.99
CA ILE A 93 7.43 15.27 -2.51
C ILE A 93 8.11 14.37 -1.49
N GLN A 94 7.47 13.23 -1.21
CA GLN A 94 7.96 12.21 -0.29
C GLN A 94 7.91 10.83 -0.96
N HIS A 95 8.86 9.96 -0.64
CA HIS A 95 8.82 8.54 -0.98
C HIS A 95 8.56 8.23 -2.46
N ILE A 96 9.38 8.79 -3.35
CA ILE A 96 9.34 8.41 -4.78
C ILE A 96 9.60 6.91 -4.89
N THR A 97 8.66 6.19 -5.52
CA THR A 97 8.70 4.74 -5.65
C THR A 97 8.57 4.34 -7.11
N ASN A 98 9.50 3.53 -7.59
CA ASN A 98 9.38 2.87 -8.89
C ASN A 98 8.57 1.58 -8.71
N VAL A 99 7.46 1.46 -9.45
CA VAL A 99 6.71 0.21 -9.56
C VAL A 99 7.29 -0.57 -10.74
N MET A 100 7.77 -1.76 -10.48
CA MET A 100 8.38 -2.64 -11.49
C MET A 100 7.48 -3.84 -11.72
N THR A 101 7.42 -4.28 -12.98
CA THR A 101 6.72 -5.50 -13.40
C THR A 101 7.69 -6.39 -14.15
N VAL A 102 7.51 -7.70 -14.03
CA VAL A 102 8.24 -8.70 -14.80
C VAL A 102 7.25 -9.73 -15.35
N ASP A 103 7.45 -10.14 -16.59
CA ASP A 103 6.72 -11.27 -17.16
C ASP A 103 7.37 -12.57 -16.67
N LEU A 104 6.64 -13.31 -15.84
CA LEU A 104 7.14 -14.56 -15.26
C LEU A 104 7.38 -15.66 -16.30
N ALA A 105 6.69 -15.63 -17.46
CA ALA A 105 6.89 -16.58 -18.54
C ALA A 105 8.27 -16.38 -19.22
N SER A 106 8.82 -15.19 -19.18
CA SER A 106 10.11 -14.83 -19.76
C SER A 106 11.22 -14.63 -18.71
N ALA A 107 10.88 -14.66 -17.42
CA ALA A 107 11.83 -14.44 -16.34
C ALA A 107 12.78 -15.65 -16.16
N ASP A 108 14.06 -15.38 -15.95
CA ASP A 108 15.00 -16.41 -15.49
C ASP A 108 14.74 -16.69 -14.00
N LEU A 109 14.06 -17.80 -13.73
CA LEU A 109 13.72 -18.26 -12.38
C LEU A 109 14.75 -19.25 -11.80
N THR A 110 15.93 -19.36 -12.40
CA THR A 110 17.01 -20.26 -11.94
C THR A 110 17.80 -19.69 -10.74
N ALA A 111 17.15 -18.94 -9.87
CA ALA A 111 17.79 -18.44 -8.65
C ALA A 111 18.23 -19.61 -7.74
N PRO A 112 19.35 -19.48 -6.99
CA PRO A 112 19.78 -20.51 -6.05
C PRO A 112 18.66 -20.76 -5.03
N VAL A 113 18.23 -22.01 -4.93
CA VAL A 113 17.16 -22.42 -4.02
C VAL A 113 17.69 -22.36 -2.60
N THR A 114 17.31 -21.34 -1.87
CA THR A 114 17.33 -21.35 -0.41
C THR A 114 16.07 -22.06 0.05
N ASP A 115 16.13 -22.77 1.17
CA ASP A 115 14.95 -23.41 1.74
C ASP A 115 13.92 -22.36 2.15
N VAL A 116 12.94 -22.13 1.27
CA VAL A 116 11.83 -21.20 1.49
C VAL A 116 10.60 -22.01 1.83
N THR A 117 9.98 -21.69 2.96
CA THR A 117 8.68 -22.24 3.33
C THR A 117 7.58 -21.34 2.82
N PHE A 118 6.55 -21.91 2.19
CA PHE A 118 5.38 -21.21 1.70
C PHE A 118 4.12 -21.62 2.47
N THR A 119 3.24 -20.66 2.73
CA THR A 119 1.90 -20.88 3.27
C THR A 119 0.90 -19.99 2.52
N ASP A 120 -0.34 -20.45 2.41
CA ASP A 120 -1.47 -19.72 1.79
C ASP A 120 -2.18 -18.78 2.78
N GLU A 121 -1.96 -18.98 4.07
CA GLU A 121 -2.40 -18.08 5.13
C GLU A 121 -1.24 -17.22 5.62
N ILE A 122 -1.56 -16.07 6.23
CA ILE A 122 -0.57 -15.17 6.84
C ILE A 122 -0.53 -15.46 8.35
N PRO A 123 0.40 -16.30 8.83
CA PRO A 123 0.44 -16.71 10.24
C PRO A 123 0.89 -15.55 11.14
N GLU A 124 0.42 -15.53 12.38
CA GLU A 124 0.86 -14.51 13.36
C GLU A 124 2.38 -14.53 13.61
N VAL A 125 3.01 -15.70 13.59
CA VAL A 125 4.47 -15.82 13.72
C VAL A 125 5.18 -15.08 12.58
N TRP A 126 4.64 -15.14 11.37
CA TRP A 126 5.18 -14.40 10.22
C TRP A 126 5.03 -12.89 10.40
N ILE A 127 3.84 -12.41 10.84
CA ILE A 127 3.58 -11.00 11.08
C ILE A 127 4.50 -10.44 12.17
N ASN A 128 4.66 -11.17 13.27
CA ASN A 128 5.53 -10.77 14.36
C ASN A 128 7.00 -10.73 13.92
N SER A 129 7.44 -11.72 13.16
CA SER A 129 8.80 -11.75 12.59
C SER A 129 9.03 -10.57 11.63
N LEU A 130 8.04 -10.24 10.79
CA LEU A 130 8.11 -9.07 9.92
C LEU A 130 8.28 -7.78 10.74
N PHE A 131 7.53 -7.61 11.85
CA PHE A 131 7.68 -6.45 12.73
C PHE A 131 9.08 -6.37 13.33
N ASP A 132 9.63 -7.49 13.78
CA ASP A 132 10.98 -7.55 14.36
C ASP A 132 12.04 -7.22 13.30
N LEU A 133 11.95 -7.82 12.13
CA LEU A 133 12.86 -7.56 11.00
C LEU A 133 12.82 -6.10 10.53
N LYS A 134 11.65 -5.46 10.60
CA LYS A 134 11.47 -4.04 10.23
C LYS A 134 11.76 -3.07 11.39
N GLY A 135 12.03 -3.56 12.59
CA GLY A 135 12.20 -2.72 13.77
C GLY A 135 10.92 -1.98 14.18
N THR A 136 9.75 -2.56 13.94
CA THR A 136 8.46 -1.96 14.34
C THR A 136 8.27 -2.07 15.84
N THR A 137 8.43 -0.97 16.57
CA THR A 137 8.32 -0.93 18.05
C THR A 137 7.02 -0.32 18.55
N ASN A 138 6.27 0.41 17.69
CA ASN A 138 5.02 1.06 18.08
C ASN A 138 3.96 0.01 18.49
N PRO A 139 3.50 -0.01 19.76
CA PRO A 139 2.56 -1.02 20.25
C PRO A 139 1.18 -0.91 19.59
N VAL A 140 0.78 0.27 19.15
CA VAL A 140 -0.49 0.44 18.41
C VAL A 140 -0.39 -0.25 17.06
N HIS A 141 0.71 -0.05 16.34
CA HIS A 141 0.93 -0.71 15.05
C HIS A 141 0.96 -2.24 15.20
N ARG A 142 1.72 -2.76 16.18
CA ARG A 142 1.77 -4.21 16.44
C ARG A 142 0.40 -4.82 16.75
N ARG A 143 -0.49 -4.07 17.38
CA ARG A 143 -1.86 -4.52 17.71
C ARG A 143 -2.82 -4.44 16.52
N VAL A 144 -2.74 -3.39 15.70
CA VAL A 144 -3.77 -3.12 14.68
C VAL A 144 -3.41 -3.64 13.29
N VAL A 145 -2.13 -3.66 12.93
CA VAL A 145 -1.68 -4.06 11.59
C VAL A 145 -1.99 -5.53 11.24
N PRO A 146 -1.97 -6.50 12.16
CA PRO A 146 -2.40 -7.87 11.84
C PRO A 146 -3.77 -7.94 11.20
N SER A 147 -4.73 -7.13 11.67
CA SER A 147 -6.07 -7.09 11.07
C SER A 147 -6.11 -6.57 9.63
N MET A 148 -5.11 -5.79 9.19
CA MET A 148 -4.99 -5.37 7.79
C MET A 148 -4.57 -6.55 6.90
N TYR A 149 -3.62 -7.38 7.36
CA TYR A 149 -3.22 -8.60 6.66
C TYR A 149 -4.40 -9.57 6.54
N HIS A 150 -5.14 -9.78 7.62
CA HIS A 150 -6.31 -10.66 7.63
C HIS A 150 -7.53 -10.11 6.85
N ALA A 151 -7.52 -8.81 6.52
CA ALA A 151 -8.55 -8.18 5.69
C ALA A 151 -8.27 -8.27 4.18
N ILE A 152 -7.15 -8.84 3.77
CA ILE A 152 -6.85 -9.10 2.35
C ILE A 152 -7.82 -10.18 1.85
N LEU A 153 -8.62 -9.83 0.84
CA LEU A 153 -9.63 -10.74 0.27
C LEU A 153 -9.08 -11.60 -0.88
N LYS A 154 -7.88 -11.32 -1.31
CA LYS A 154 -7.20 -12.04 -2.40
C LYS A 154 -6.42 -13.21 -1.85
N GLU A 155 -6.17 -14.21 -2.71
CA GLU A 155 -5.25 -15.30 -2.37
C GLU A 155 -3.87 -14.75 -2.06
N THR A 156 -3.26 -15.29 -1.02
CA THR A 156 -1.95 -14.86 -0.54
C THR A 156 -0.95 -16.00 -0.58
N VAL A 157 0.30 -15.67 -0.83
CA VAL A 157 1.43 -16.58 -0.69
C VAL A 157 2.42 -15.95 0.27
N CYS A 158 2.50 -16.50 1.48
CA CYS A 158 3.46 -16.11 2.50
C CYS A 158 4.74 -16.93 2.35
N ALA A 159 5.86 -16.26 2.16
CA ALA A 159 7.18 -16.90 2.10
C ALA A 159 7.99 -16.61 3.35
N SER A 160 8.73 -17.59 3.84
CA SER A 160 9.60 -17.48 5.01
C SER A 160 10.91 -18.22 4.79
N ILE A 161 12.01 -17.60 5.20
CA ILE A 161 13.31 -18.29 5.35
C ILE A 161 13.58 -18.46 6.83
N TRP A 162 13.86 -19.69 7.23
CA TRP A 162 14.11 -20.06 8.62
C TRP A 162 15.60 -20.30 8.86
N TYR A 163 16.09 -19.84 9.99
CA TYR A 163 17.42 -20.14 10.50
C TYR A 163 17.39 -20.24 12.02
N ASP A 164 17.91 -21.35 12.55
CA ASP A 164 17.94 -21.63 14.00
C ASP A 164 16.59 -21.41 14.69
N GLY A 165 15.51 -21.93 14.08
CA GLY A 165 14.15 -21.86 14.59
C GLY A 165 13.51 -20.47 14.56
N LYS A 166 14.10 -19.51 13.84
CA LYS A 166 13.58 -18.15 13.67
C LYS A 166 13.40 -17.80 12.20
N ILE A 167 12.40 -17.00 11.91
CA ILE A 167 12.23 -16.41 10.57
C ILE A 167 13.21 -15.25 10.43
N ILE A 168 14.09 -15.35 9.44
CA ILE A 168 15.11 -14.33 9.13
C ILE A 168 14.80 -13.52 7.87
N ALA A 169 13.84 -13.98 7.08
CA ALA A 169 13.32 -13.22 5.94
C ALA A 169 11.86 -13.56 5.70
N THR A 170 11.11 -12.58 5.22
CA THR A 170 9.68 -12.70 4.93
C THR A 170 9.38 -12.13 3.54
N GLY A 171 8.47 -12.79 2.81
CA GLY A 171 7.89 -12.31 1.55
C GLY A 171 6.38 -12.50 1.56
N LEU A 172 5.66 -11.66 0.88
CA LEU A 172 4.22 -11.78 0.69
C LEU A 172 3.87 -11.51 -0.77
N GLY A 173 3.35 -12.51 -1.44
CA GLY A 173 2.69 -12.40 -2.73
C GLY A 173 1.19 -12.33 -2.55
N ILE A 174 0.53 -11.54 -3.38
CA ILE A 174 -0.93 -11.42 -3.42
C ILE A 174 -1.38 -11.62 -4.86
N LEU A 175 -2.16 -12.66 -5.08
CA LEU A 175 -2.62 -13.00 -6.42
C LEU A 175 -3.87 -12.20 -6.75
N ASP A 176 -3.78 -11.39 -7.78
CA ASP A 176 -4.95 -10.66 -8.30
C ASP A 176 -4.96 -10.77 -9.83
N ARG A 177 -5.93 -11.51 -10.37
CA ARG A 177 -6.01 -11.86 -11.80
C ARG A 177 -4.76 -12.65 -12.23
N ASP A 178 -4.05 -12.18 -13.25
CA ASP A 178 -2.83 -12.80 -13.77
C ASP A 178 -1.54 -12.23 -13.16
N TYR A 179 -1.65 -11.57 -12.01
CA TYR A 179 -0.52 -10.90 -11.33
C TYR A 179 -0.31 -11.47 -9.91
N ILE A 180 0.93 -11.39 -9.46
CA ILE A 180 1.32 -11.63 -8.07
C ILE A 180 2.25 -10.52 -7.59
#